data_d8393a70fb2531b96d4146fae0111066
#
_entry.id   d8393a70fb2531b96d4146fae0111066
#
_cell.length_a   1.000
_cell.length_b   1.000
_cell.length_c   1.000
_cell.angle_alpha   90.00
_cell.angle_beta   90.00
_cell.angle_gamma   90.00
#
_symmetry.space_group_name_H-M   'P 1'
#
loop_
_entity.id
_entity.type
_entity.pdbx_description
1 polymer ?
#
loop_
_entity_poly.entity_id
_entity_poly.type
_entity_poly.pdbx_seq_one_letter_code
_entity_poly.pdbx_strand_id
1 'polypeptide(L)'
;MTTARTIAATLLLILAAAALGAQSPQGTGKELTVEEQWLQRSIALQIMREQAYASDADTKTAVLNDIAGRIAKGTLGGDRDAVEYILEYLAMEGSSRVVREGLRQVNNFPMVRRQATELLGKVRTEQSKNALIAVLLNDDEYMVKAQAAYALGELGMNENNEVAAALAFAVSREDLTRSDNNWAYAMVLAFEKLNRNAPGGLKYPEAYKSLIKISQGSFLATVRQKAVQVLDQMKQ
;
A
#
# COMPACT_ATOMS: atom_id res chain seq x y z
N MET A 1 -8.70 60.39 55.92
CA MET A 1 -8.98 60.44 54.49
C MET A 1 -7.74 60.06 53.62
N THR A 2 -6.80 59.33 54.12
CA THR A 2 -5.52 59.04 53.46
C THR A 2 -5.38 57.54 52.96
N THR A 3 -6.26 56.68 53.44
CA THR A 3 -6.19 55.23 53.10
C THR A 3 -6.91 54.86 51.79
N ALA A 4 -7.86 55.65 51.32
CA ALA A 4 -8.58 55.32 50.07
C ALA A 4 -7.84 55.73 48.79
N ARG A 5 -6.88 56.67 48.86
CA ARG A 5 -6.08 57.12 47.70
C ARG A 5 -4.90 56.19 47.37
N THR A 6 -4.34 55.45 48.33
CA THR A 6 -3.26 54.55 48.14
C THR A 6 -3.71 53.25 47.56
N ILE A 7 -4.95 52.78 47.81
CA ILE A 7 -5.51 51.56 47.23
C ILE A 7 -5.82 51.70 45.72
N ALA A 8 -6.29 52.91 45.33
CA ALA A 8 -6.60 53.22 43.93
C ALA A 8 -5.34 53.31 43.06
N ALA A 9 -4.21 53.78 43.59
CA ALA A 9 -2.94 53.85 42.85
C ALA A 9 -2.28 52.48 42.64
N THR A 10 -2.41 51.57 43.61
CA THR A 10 -1.89 50.20 43.49
C THR A 10 -2.73 49.33 42.53
N LEU A 11 -4.06 49.56 42.48
CA LEU A 11 -4.91 48.82 41.54
C LEU A 11 -4.66 49.22 40.05
N LEU A 12 -4.31 50.49 39.82
CA LEU A 12 -4.02 51.00 38.47
C LEU A 12 -2.68 50.46 37.94
N LEU A 13 -1.69 50.22 38.81
CA LEU A 13 -0.38 49.64 38.43
C LEU A 13 -0.46 48.13 38.12
N ILE A 14 -1.39 47.41 38.76
CA ILE A 14 -1.60 45.97 38.49
C ILE A 14 -2.34 45.74 37.16
N LEU A 15 -3.26 46.66 36.78
CA LEU A 15 -3.93 46.58 35.46
C LEU A 15 -3.00 46.94 34.30
N ALA A 16 -1.97 47.77 34.49
CA ALA A 16 -1.00 48.10 33.44
C ALA A 16 0.02 46.97 33.22
N ALA A 17 0.32 46.14 34.23
CA ALA A 17 1.20 44.99 34.10
C ALA A 17 0.52 43.79 33.37
N ALA A 18 -0.81 43.68 33.42
CA ALA A 18 -1.56 42.65 32.74
C ALA A 18 -1.71 42.88 31.20
N ALA A 19 -1.52 44.10 30.75
CA ALA A 19 -1.58 44.44 29.31
C ALA A 19 -0.28 44.24 28.56
N LEU A 20 0.83 43.95 29.25
CA LEU A 20 2.15 43.69 28.65
C LEU A 20 2.52 42.20 28.54
N GLY A 21 1.64 41.28 28.99
CA GLY A 21 1.89 39.84 29.06
C GLY A 21 1.20 38.97 28.00
N ALA A 22 0.50 39.54 27.04
CA ALA A 22 -0.21 38.79 26.01
C ALA A 22 0.34 39.07 24.60
N GLN A 23 1.64 39.09 24.46
CA GLN A 23 2.26 38.72 23.17
C GLN A 23 2.41 37.23 23.18
N SER A 24 1.41 36.50 22.62
CA SER A 24 1.65 35.17 22.09
C SER A 24 2.91 35.25 21.24
N PRO A 25 3.89 34.34 21.41
CA PRO A 25 4.94 34.27 20.45
C PRO A 25 4.27 33.89 19.11
N GLN A 26 4.05 34.90 18.26
CA GLN A 26 3.92 34.61 16.83
C GLN A 26 5.24 33.91 16.48
N GLY A 27 5.17 32.58 16.46
CA GLY A 27 6.18 31.79 15.85
C GLY A 27 6.29 32.31 14.43
N THR A 28 7.28 33.15 14.19
CA THR A 28 7.80 33.38 12.86
C THR A 28 8.29 32.00 12.43
N GLY A 29 7.39 31.25 11.75
CA GLY A 29 7.78 30.03 11.09
C GLY A 29 8.91 30.43 10.14
N LYS A 30 10.14 30.22 10.61
CA LYS A 30 11.32 30.45 9.78
C LYS A 30 11.13 29.51 8.60
N GLU A 31 10.91 30.05 7.43
CA GLU A 31 10.84 29.26 6.21
C GLU A 31 12.18 28.54 6.09
N LEU A 32 12.14 27.21 6.07
CA LEU A 32 13.34 26.38 6.00
C LEU A 32 14.05 26.64 4.68
N THR A 33 15.36 26.72 4.71
CA THR A 33 16.15 26.76 3.47
C THR A 33 15.99 25.47 2.67
N VAL A 34 16.32 25.50 1.40
CA VAL A 34 16.26 24.30 0.54
C VAL A 34 17.14 23.17 1.09
N GLU A 35 18.30 23.49 1.65
CA GLU A 35 19.22 22.55 2.29
C GLU A 35 18.61 21.96 3.56
N GLU A 36 17.96 22.77 4.40
CA GLU A 36 17.28 22.32 5.63
C GLU A 36 16.09 21.42 5.28
N GLN A 37 15.31 21.76 4.25
CA GLN A 37 14.21 20.93 3.76
C GLN A 37 14.71 19.58 3.23
N TRP A 38 15.79 19.59 2.46
CA TRP A 38 16.41 18.37 1.92
C TRP A 38 16.93 17.47 3.04
N LEU A 39 17.60 18.05 4.04
CA LEU A 39 18.12 17.29 5.19
C LEU A 39 16.99 16.67 6.02
N GLN A 40 15.94 17.42 6.33
CA GLN A 40 14.77 16.90 7.05
C GLN A 40 14.11 15.75 6.29
N ARG A 41 13.96 15.88 4.98
CA ARG A 41 13.41 14.85 4.12
C ARG A 41 14.28 13.58 4.12
N SER A 42 15.60 13.72 4.00
CA SER A 42 16.55 12.60 4.05
C SER A 42 16.50 11.87 5.40
N ILE A 43 16.41 12.58 6.52
CA ILE A 43 16.26 12.00 7.86
C ILE A 43 14.92 11.28 7.98
N ALA A 44 13.81 11.86 7.51
CA ALA A 44 12.50 11.25 7.58
C ALA A 44 12.45 9.91 6.81
N LEU A 45 13.06 9.84 5.64
CA LEU A 45 13.17 8.59 4.87
C LEU A 45 14.04 7.55 5.56
N GLN A 46 15.13 7.97 6.19
CA GLN A 46 15.97 7.06 6.97
C GLN A 46 15.22 6.47 8.15
N ILE A 47 14.50 7.29 8.92
CA ILE A 47 13.66 6.84 10.04
C ILE A 47 12.58 5.85 9.53
N MET A 48 11.90 6.19 8.44
CA MET A 48 10.88 5.32 7.85
C MET A 48 11.47 3.95 7.45
N ARG A 49 12.67 3.93 6.88
CA ARG A 49 13.36 2.69 6.52
C ARG A 49 13.72 1.88 7.75
N GLU A 50 14.29 2.48 8.79
CA GLU A 50 14.63 1.78 10.05
C GLU A 50 13.38 1.21 10.72
N GLN A 51 12.28 1.95 10.73
CA GLN A 51 10.99 1.49 11.25
C GLN A 51 10.41 0.34 10.42
N ALA A 52 10.60 0.33 9.10
CA ALA A 52 10.19 -0.77 8.25
C ALA A 52 10.93 -2.08 8.57
N TYR A 53 12.15 -1.99 9.09
CA TYR A 53 12.93 -3.14 9.54
C TYR A 53 12.68 -3.55 11.01
N ALA A 54 11.82 -2.83 11.74
CA ALA A 54 11.47 -3.20 13.11
C ALA A 54 10.91 -4.63 13.19
N SER A 55 11.01 -5.24 14.37
CA SER A 55 10.57 -6.63 14.59
C SER A 55 9.08 -6.77 14.87
N ASP A 56 8.34 -5.68 15.00
CA ASP A 56 6.92 -5.67 15.35
C ASP A 56 6.03 -5.17 14.20
N ALA A 57 4.80 -5.70 14.15
CA ALA A 57 3.82 -5.38 13.12
C ALA A 57 3.24 -3.96 13.23
N ASP A 58 3.16 -3.42 14.44
CA ASP A 58 2.52 -2.12 14.68
C ASP A 58 3.38 -0.99 14.12
N THR A 59 4.70 -1.03 14.37
CA THR A 59 5.66 -0.08 13.80
C THR A 59 5.65 -0.15 12.28
N LYS A 60 5.64 -1.34 11.67
CA LYS A 60 5.54 -1.51 10.21
C LYS A 60 4.23 -0.95 9.65
N THR A 61 3.12 -1.19 10.35
CA THR A 61 1.80 -0.66 9.96
C THR A 61 1.77 0.86 10.02
N ALA A 62 2.43 1.48 11.02
CA ALA A 62 2.54 2.94 11.11
C ALA A 62 3.30 3.51 9.89
N VAL A 63 4.39 2.88 9.46
CA VAL A 63 5.13 3.23 8.23
C VAL A 63 4.21 3.16 7.01
N LEU A 64 3.46 2.06 6.86
CA LEU A 64 2.54 1.90 5.73
C LEU A 64 1.43 2.97 5.73
N ASN A 65 0.94 3.37 6.89
CA ASN A 65 -0.06 4.43 7.01
C ASN A 65 0.51 5.82 6.62
N ASP A 66 1.76 6.13 7.00
CA ASP A 66 2.43 7.34 6.55
C ASP A 66 2.62 7.35 5.03
N ILE A 67 3.11 6.24 4.46
CA ILE A 67 3.25 6.07 3.00
C ILE A 67 1.89 6.24 2.31
N ALA A 68 0.83 5.62 2.82
CA ALA A 68 -0.52 5.75 2.28
C ALA A 68 -0.98 7.22 2.26
N GLY A 69 -0.72 7.96 3.34
CA GLY A 69 -1.00 9.39 3.43
C GLY A 69 -0.23 10.22 2.39
N ARG A 70 1.04 9.91 2.15
CA ARG A 70 1.88 10.58 1.13
C ARG A 70 1.39 10.27 -0.29
N ILE A 71 1.03 9.02 -0.57
CA ILE A 71 0.44 8.63 -1.87
C ILE A 71 -0.86 9.38 -2.11
N ALA A 72 -1.76 9.41 -1.13
CA ALA A 72 -3.07 10.08 -1.25
C ALA A 72 -2.94 11.58 -1.49
N LYS A 73 -1.94 12.23 -0.91
CA LYS A 73 -1.64 13.65 -1.09
C LYS A 73 -0.81 13.95 -2.36
N GLY A 74 -0.33 12.93 -3.07
CA GLY A 74 0.57 13.11 -4.21
C GLY A 74 1.95 13.68 -3.83
N THR A 75 2.39 13.50 -2.59
CA THR A 75 3.61 14.11 -2.04
C THR A 75 4.84 13.20 -2.04
N LEU A 76 4.82 12.09 -2.77
CA LEU A 76 5.99 11.23 -2.89
C LEU A 76 7.19 11.93 -3.54
N GLY A 77 6.94 12.68 -4.61
CA GLY A 77 8.00 13.45 -5.30
C GLY A 77 9.23 12.61 -5.62
N GLY A 78 10.41 13.10 -5.29
CA GLY A 78 11.69 12.40 -5.45
C GLY A 78 11.95 11.30 -4.41
N ASP A 79 11.01 11.02 -3.48
CA ASP A 79 11.11 9.93 -2.50
C ASP A 79 10.51 8.62 -3.03
N ARG A 80 9.94 8.64 -4.23
CA ARG A 80 9.19 7.53 -4.81
C ARG A 80 10.00 6.24 -4.80
N ASP A 81 11.23 6.25 -5.30
CA ASP A 81 12.07 5.05 -5.38
C ASP A 81 12.41 4.48 -4.00
N ALA A 82 12.69 5.35 -3.01
CA ALA A 82 12.96 4.93 -1.64
C ALA A 82 11.71 4.33 -0.97
N VAL A 83 10.54 4.94 -1.18
CA VAL A 83 9.26 4.44 -0.68
C VAL A 83 8.91 3.11 -1.33
N GLU A 84 9.10 2.99 -2.64
CA GLU A 84 8.85 1.76 -3.39
C GLU A 84 9.72 0.61 -2.89
N TYR A 85 11.00 0.84 -2.63
CA TYR A 85 11.89 -0.14 -2.02
C TYR A 85 11.40 -0.61 -0.63
N ILE A 86 10.92 0.32 0.21
CA ILE A 86 10.34 -0.01 1.52
C ILE A 86 9.07 -0.87 1.35
N LEU A 87 8.19 -0.52 0.42
CA LEU A 87 6.96 -1.28 0.14
C LEU A 87 7.28 -2.68 -0.38
N GLU A 88 8.25 -2.82 -1.29
CA GLU A 88 8.72 -4.11 -1.79
C GLU A 88 9.28 -4.99 -0.67
N TYR A 89 10.11 -4.40 0.21
CA TYR A 89 10.63 -5.11 1.38
C TYR A 89 9.49 -5.65 2.25
N LEU A 90 8.54 -4.79 2.63
CA LEU A 90 7.42 -5.15 3.51
C LEU A 90 6.44 -6.13 2.85
N ALA A 91 6.25 -6.04 1.52
CA ALA A 91 5.38 -6.96 0.79
C ALA A 91 5.94 -8.38 0.69
N MET A 92 7.26 -8.56 0.80
CA MET A 92 7.94 -9.85 0.67
C MET A 92 8.48 -10.39 2.00
N GLU A 93 8.37 -9.63 3.09
CA GLU A 93 8.87 -10.05 4.40
C GLU A 93 8.09 -11.24 4.94
N GLY A 94 8.80 -12.28 5.36
CA GLY A 94 8.21 -13.48 5.93
C GLY A 94 7.66 -14.49 4.90
N SER A 95 7.59 -14.12 3.61
CA SER A 95 7.33 -15.07 2.52
C SER A 95 8.63 -15.41 1.78
N SER A 96 9.17 -14.48 0.99
CA SER A 96 10.45 -14.65 0.28
C SER A 96 11.66 -14.31 1.16
N ARG A 97 11.50 -13.51 2.21
CA ARG A 97 12.54 -13.09 3.16
C ARG A 97 12.23 -13.61 4.56
N VAL A 98 12.46 -14.89 4.79
CA VAL A 98 12.14 -15.58 6.04
C VAL A 98 13.26 -15.40 7.07
N VAL A 99 12.91 -14.91 8.26
CA VAL A 99 13.81 -14.84 9.43
C VAL A 99 13.31 -15.84 10.47
N ARG A 100 14.24 -16.65 11.03
CA ARG A 100 13.93 -17.68 12.01
C ARG A 100 14.78 -17.52 13.25
N GLU A 101 14.14 -17.70 14.42
CA GLU A 101 14.79 -17.91 15.70
C GLU A 101 14.57 -19.37 16.11
N GLY A 102 15.59 -20.19 15.97
CA GLY A 102 15.44 -21.63 16.06
C GLY A 102 14.51 -22.19 14.97
N LEU A 103 13.43 -22.85 15.39
CA LEU A 103 12.42 -23.41 14.47
C LEU A 103 11.25 -22.43 14.20
N ARG A 104 11.17 -21.32 14.95
CA ARG A 104 10.09 -20.35 14.85
C ARG A 104 10.40 -19.27 13.82
N GLN A 105 9.49 -19.04 12.89
CA GLN A 105 9.53 -17.85 12.04
C GLN A 105 9.07 -16.64 12.84
N VAL A 106 9.86 -15.56 12.83
CA VAL A 106 9.61 -14.35 13.66
C VAL A 106 9.13 -13.15 12.87
N ASN A 107 9.21 -13.20 11.55
CA ASN A 107 8.85 -12.09 10.66
C ASN A 107 7.67 -12.40 9.72
N ASN A 108 6.69 -13.21 10.16
CA ASN A 108 5.51 -13.51 9.35
C ASN A 108 4.35 -12.56 9.73
N PHE A 109 4.17 -11.50 8.94
CA PHE A 109 3.14 -10.47 9.13
C PHE A 109 2.22 -10.36 7.91
N PRO A 110 1.26 -11.28 7.67
CA PRO A 110 0.42 -11.29 6.47
C PRO A 110 -0.36 -10.00 6.23
N MET A 111 -0.83 -9.33 7.29
CA MET A 111 -1.57 -8.07 7.17
C MET A 111 -0.66 -6.92 6.71
N VAL A 112 0.59 -6.87 7.18
CA VAL A 112 1.60 -5.91 6.72
C VAL A 112 1.89 -6.14 5.24
N ARG A 113 2.16 -7.41 4.84
CA ARG A 113 2.38 -7.76 3.43
C ARG A 113 1.21 -7.36 2.54
N ARG A 114 -0.03 -7.64 2.96
CA ARG A 114 -1.22 -7.27 2.21
C ARG A 114 -1.34 -5.76 2.01
N GLN A 115 -1.13 -4.96 3.08
CA GLN A 115 -1.19 -3.50 2.99
C GLN A 115 -0.07 -2.94 2.12
N ALA A 116 1.17 -3.45 2.25
CA ALA A 116 2.28 -3.06 1.38
C ALA A 116 1.99 -3.39 -0.09
N THR A 117 1.43 -4.56 -0.38
CA THR A 117 0.98 -4.99 -1.71
C THR A 117 -0.08 -4.06 -2.29
N GLU A 118 -1.05 -3.62 -1.48
CA GLU A 118 -2.04 -2.62 -1.89
C GLU A 118 -1.39 -1.31 -2.30
N LEU A 119 -0.43 -0.81 -1.50
CA LEU A 119 0.26 0.45 -1.75
C LEU A 119 1.18 0.39 -2.97
N LEU A 120 1.85 -0.75 -3.22
CA LEU A 120 2.61 -0.98 -4.45
C LEU A 120 1.75 -0.76 -5.70
N GLY A 121 0.50 -1.26 -5.70
CA GLY A 121 -0.43 -1.03 -6.80
C GLY A 121 -0.78 0.45 -7.04
N LYS A 122 -0.62 1.30 -6.03
CA LYS A 122 -0.87 2.75 -6.12
C LYS A 122 0.36 3.55 -6.58
N VAL A 123 1.56 3.01 -6.45
CA VAL A 123 2.81 3.67 -6.92
C VAL A 123 2.91 3.69 -8.44
N ARG A 124 2.43 2.65 -9.14
CA ARG A 124 2.26 2.54 -10.59
C ARG A 124 3.57 2.69 -11.37
N THR A 125 4.57 1.88 -11.06
CA THR A 125 5.86 1.79 -11.78
C THR A 125 6.08 0.37 -12.31
N GLU A 126 7.06 0.21 -13.20
CA GLU A 126 7.52 -1.12 -13.64
C GLU A 126 8.05 -1.96 -12.47
N GLN A 127 8.77 -1.34 -11.54
CA GLN A 127 9.28 -2.02 -10.36
C GLN A 127 8.13 -2.52 -9.48
N SER A 128 7.11 -1.68 -9.21
CA SER A 128 5.93 -2.10 -8.44
C SER A 128 5.15 -3.22 -9.11
N LYS A 129 5.03 -3.21 -10.45
CA LYS A 129 4.44 -4.33 -11.21
C LYS A 129 5.20 -5.64 -10.99
N ASN A 130 6.53 -5.60 -11.12
CA ASN A 130 7.38 -6.77 -10.94
C ASN A 130 7.32 -7.31 -9.50
N ALA A 131 7.32 -6.41 -8.50
CA ALA A 131 7.14 -6.77 -7.10
C ALA A 131 5.77 -7.44 -6.85
N LEU A 132 4.69 -6.90 -7.42
CA LEU A 132 3.35 -7.50 -7.34
C LEU A 132 3.27 -8.88 -7.98
N ILE A 133 3.92 -9.09 -9.13
CA ILE A 133 4.04 -10.42 -9.76
C ILE A 133 4.78 -11.38 -8.83
N ALA A 134 5.89 -10.96 -8.23
CA ALA A 134 6.64 -11.79 -7.30
C ALA A 134 5.81 -12.17 -6.06
N VAL A 135 5.05 -11.24 -5.48
CA VAL A 135 4.13 -11.50 -4.37
C VAL A 135 3.04 -12.49 -4.78
N LEU A 136 2.39 -12.29 -5.93
CA LEU A 136 1.35 -13.19 -6.45
C LEU A 136 1.83 -14.64 -6.56
N LEU A 137 3.07 -14.83 -7.00
CA LEU A 137 3.62 -16.17 -7.30
C LEU A 137 4.25 -16.86 -6.10
N ASN A 138 4.73 -16.12 -5.11
CA ASN A 138 5.57 -16.66 -4.04
C ASN A 138 5.00 -16.51 -2.62
N ASP A 139 3.94 -15.72 -2.40
CA ASP A 139 3.34 -15.64 -1.06
C ASP A 139 2.50 -16.88 -0.76
N ASP A 140 2.52 -17.33 0.49
CA ASP A 140 1.76 -18.51 0.93
C ASP A 140 0.33 -18.14 1.36
N GLU A 141 0.06 -16.84 1.64
CA GLU A 141 -1.23 -16.37 2.15
C GLU A 141 -2.17 -15.94 1.02
N TYR A 142 -3.32 -16.61 0.91
CA TYR A 142 -4.31 -16.28 -0.12
C TYR A 142 -4.76 -14.82 -0.11
N MET A 143 -4.88 -14.19 1.07
CA MET A 143 -5.28 -12.79 1.17
C MET A 143 -4.24 -11.83 0.56
N VAL A 144 -2.95 -12.18 0.63
CA VAL A 144 -1.85 -11.39 0.05
C VAL A 144 -1.81 -11.62 -1.47
N LYS A 145 -1.90 -12.87 -1.92
CA LYS A 145 -2.01 -13.23 -3.35
C LYS A 145 -3.22 -12.58 -4.02
N ALA A 146 -4.38 -12.56 -3.35
CA ALA A 146 -5.58 -11.89 -3.84
C ALA A 146 -5.38 -10.39 -3.99
N GLN A 147 -4.72 -9.74 -3.01
CA GLN A 147 -4.41 -8.32 -3.08
C GLN A 147 -3.44 -8.02 -4.23
N ALA A 148 -2.43 -8.88 -4.46
CA ALA A 148 -1.49 -8.73 -5.57
C ALA A 148 -2.20 -8.84 -6.93
N ALA A 149 -3.07 -9.85 -7.10
CA ALA A 149 -3.86 -10.01 -8.32
C ALA A 149 -4.76 -8.79 -8.59
N TYR A 150 -5.46 -8.32 -7.55
CA TYR A 150 -6.31 -7.13 -7.66
C TYR A 150 -5.51 -5.89 -8.05
N ALA A 151 -4.35 -5.66 -7.38
CA ALA A 151 -3.45 -4.54 -7.65
C ALA A 151 -2.89 -4.58 -9.09
N LEU A 152 -2.50 -5.76 -9.58
CA LEU A 152 -2.04 -5.95 -10.97
C LEU A 152 -3.14 -5.61 -11.98
N GLY A 153 -4.39 -5.99 -11.71
CA GLY A 153 -5.52 -5.61 -12.53
C GLY A 153 -5.77 -4.10 -12.55
N GLU A 154 -5.70 -3.43 -11.38
CA GLU A 154 -5.83 -1.96 -11.26
C GLU A 154 -4.69 -1.21 -11.94
N LEU A 155 -3.49 -1.76 -11.85
CA LEU A 155 -2.31 -1.19 -12.49
C LEU A 155 -2.49 -1.15 -14.02
N GLY A 156 -3.03 -2.22 -14.60
CA GLY A 156 -3.35 -2.33 -16.02
C GLY A 156 -2.13 -2.40 -16.94
N MET A 157 -0.91 -2.43 -16.41
CA MET A 157 0.34 -2.57 -17.16
C MET A 157 0.51 -4.03 -17.57
N ASN A 158 0.33 -4.33 -18.85
CA ASN A 158 0.34 -5.69 -19.36
C ASN A 158 1.04 -5.78 -20.74
N GLU A 159 2.17 -5.12 -20.84
CA GLU A 159 3.02 -5.18 -22.03
C GLU A 159 3.43 -6.63 -22.29
N ASN A 160 3.31 -7.05 -23.55
CA ASN A 160 3.61 -8.43 -23.96
C ASN A 160 2.86 -9.53 -23.17
N ASN A 161 1.71 -9.22 -22.57
CA ASN A 161 0.89 -10.11 -21.75
C ASN A 161 1.58 -10.65 -20.48
N GLU A 162 2.59 -9.99 -19.97
CA GLU A 162 3.36 -10.50 -18.82
C GLU A 162 2.54 -10.63 -17.53
N VAL A 163 1.65 -9.65 -17.24
CA VAL A 163 0.74 -9.74 -16.08
C VAL A 163 -0.31 -10.83 -16.31
N ALA A 164 -0.89 -10.90 -17.51
CA ALA A 164 -1.84 -11.96 -17.84
C ALA A 164 -1.19 -13.35 -17.75
N ALA A 165 0.07 -13.48 -18.14
CA ALA A 165 0.84 -14.73 -18.03
C ALA A 165 1.08 -15.10 -16.56
N ALA A 166 1.47 -14.13 -15.71
CA ALA A 166 1.67 -14.37 -14.27
C ALA A 166 0.38 -14.82 -13.57
N LEU A 167 -0.75 -14.14 -13.87
CA LEU A 167 -2.07 -14.53 -13.37
C LEU A 167 -2.46 -15.94 -13.82
N ALA A 168 -2.31 -16.24 -15.11
CA ALA A 168 -2.65 -17.56 -15.66
C ALA A 168 -1.74 -18.66 -15.06
N PHE A 169 -0.47 -18.37 -14.88
CA PHE A 169 0.45 -19.30 -14.24
C PHE A 169 0.07 -19.59 -12.78
N ALA A 170 -0.31 -18.55 -12.00
CA ALA A 170 -0.81 -18.70 -10.65
C ALA A 170 -2.05 -19.61 -10.61
N VAL A 171 -3.04 -19.42 -11.51
CA VAL A 171 -4.22 -20.28 -11.60
C VAL A 171 -3.86 -21.69 -12.03
N SER A 172 -2.88 -21.88 -12.92
CA SER A 172 -2.49 -23.21 -13.40
C SER A 172 -1.91 -24.09 -12.30
N ARG A 173 -1.15 -23.49 -11.37
CA ARG A 173 -0.50 -24.19 -10.25
C ARG A 173 -1.41 -24.48 -9.07
N GLU A 174 -2.57 -23.81 -9.01
CA GLU A 174 -3.45 -23.89 -7.87
C GLU A 174 -4.32 -25.15 -7.87
N ASP A 175 -4.45 -25.78 -6.70
CA ASP A 175 -5.45 -26.81 -6.46
C ASP A 175 -6.81 -26.14 -6.21
N LEU A 176 -7.64 -26.03 -7.24
CA LEU A 176 -8.93 -25.36 -7.19
C LEU A 176 -9.98 -26.08 -6.34
N THR A 177 -9.66 -27.25 -5.80
CA THR A 177 -10.56 -27.94 -4.84
C THR A 177 -10.44 -27.39 -3.42
N ARG A 178 -9.33 -26.68 -3.13
CA ARG A 178 -9.01 -26.13 -1.81
C ARG A 178 -8.72 -24.62 -1.83
N SER A 179 -8.80 -24.01 -2.98
CA SER A 179 -8.46 -22.59 -3.16
C SER A 179 -9.47 -21.66 -2.50
N ASP A 180 -8.98 -20.47 -2.13
CA ASP A 180 -9.78 -19.42 -1.52
C ASP A 180 -10.66 -18.68 -2.54
N ASN A 181 -11.93 -18.42 -2.16
CA ASN A 181 -12.89 -17.73 -3.03
C ASN A 181 -12.51 -16.26 -3.32
N ASN A 182 -11.90 -15.56 -2.34
CA ASN A 182 -11.50 -14.18 -2.53
C ASN A 182 -10.32 -14.09 -3.50
N TRP A 183 -9.37 -15.05 -3.38
CA TRP A 183 -8.27 -15.16 -4.34
C TRP A 183 -8.79 -15.42 -5.75
N ALA A 184 -9.68 -16.41 -5.94
CA ALA A 184 -10.25 -16.71 -7.25
C ALA A 184 -11.03 -15.53 -7.83
N TYR A 185 -11.81 -14.83 -7.00
CA TYR A 185 -12.54 -13.64 -7.41
C TYR A 185 -11.61 -12.50 -7.83
N ALA A 186 -10.52 -12.26 -7.07
CA ALA A 186 -9.51 -11.27 -7.42
C ALA A 186 -8.82 -11.58 -8.76
N MET A 187 -8.52 -12.88 -9.03
CA MET A 187 -7.98 -13.31 -10.32
C MET A 187 -8.94 -13.00 -11.49
N VAL A 188 -10.24 -13.30 -11.31
CA VAL A 188 -11.28 -12.99 -12.32
C VAL A 188 -11.37 -11.49 -12.55
N LEU A 189 -11.37 -10.67 -11.49
CA LEU A 189 -11.39 -9.20 -11.61
C LEU A 189 -10.13 -8.66 -12.29
N ALA A 190 -8.97 -9.25 -12.02
CA ALA A 190 -7.72 -8.84 -12.68
C ALA A 190 -7.80 -9.09 -14.20
N PHE A 191 -8.24 -10.26 -14.64
CA PHE A 191 -8.45 -10.54 -16.06
C PHE A 191 -9.49 -9.61 -16.70
N GLU A 192 -10.60 -9.32 -16.01
CA GLU A 192 -11.61 -8.36 -16.49
C GLU A 192 -11.01 -6.97 -16.74
N LYS A 193 -10.21 -6.47 -15.80
CA LYS A 193 -9.57 -5.16 -15.91
C LYS A 193 -8.53 -5.12 -17.03
N LEU A 194 -7.69 -6.17 -17.13
CA LEU A 194 -6.74 -6.28 -18.23
C LEU A 194 -7.44 -6.33 -19.59
N ASN A 195 -8.55 -7.08 -19.70
CA ASN A 195 -9.36 -7.11 -20.92
C ASN A 195 -9.92 -5.74 -21.28
N ARG A 196 -10.46 -5.02 -20.30
CA ARG A 196 -11.03 -3.67 -20.51
C ARG A 196 -9.98 -2.65 -20.92
N ASN A 197 -8.77 -2.76 -20.41
CA ASN A 197 -7.67 -1.82 -20.67
C ASN A 197 -6.91 -2.13 -21.96
N ALA A 198 -7.03 -3.35 -22.49
CA ALA A 198 -6.33 -3.75 -23.69
C ALA A 198 -7.08 -3.26 -24.96
N PRO A 199 -6.43 -2.55 -25.89
CA PRO A 199 -7.02 -2.22 -27.17
C PRO A 199 -7.46 -3.48 -27.93
N GLY A 200 -8.78 -3.63 -28.17
CA GLY A 200 -9.35 -4.81 -28.83
C GLY A 200 -9.41 -6.06 -27.94
N GLY A 201 -9.40 -5.88 -26.62
CA GLY A 201 -9.52 -6.93 -25.62
C GLY A 201 -8.24 -7.71 -25.35
N LEU A 202 -8.24 -8.49 -24.27
CA LEU A 202 -7.12 -9.33 -23.88
C LEU A 202 -7.04 -10.59 -24.75
N LYS A 203 -6.10 -10.63 -25.67
CA LYS A 203 -5.87 -11.77 -26.60
C LYS A 203 -4.77 -12.69 -26.08
N TYR A 204 -5.00 -13.36 -24.95
CA TYR A 204 -4.07 -14.28 -24.33
C TYR A 204 -4.78 -15.60 -24.01
N PRO A 205 -4.50 -16.71 -24.73
CA PRO A 205 -5.25 -17.98 -24.61
C PRO A 205 -5.28 -18.56 -23.20
N GLU A 206 -4.19 -18.42 -22.43
CA GLU A 206 -4.10 -18.96 -21.08
C GLU A 206 -5.00 -18.21 -20.09
N ALA A 207 -5.35 -16.94 -20.36
CA ALA A 207 -6.34 -16.22 -19.58
C ALA A 207 -7.75 -16.84 -19.74
N TYR A 208 -8.13 -17.21 -20.97
CA TYR A 208 -9.38 -17.94 -21.22
C TYR A 208 -9.42 -19.28 -20.50
N LYS A 209 -8.33 -20.08 -20.60
CA LYS A 209 -8.22 -21.37 -19.91
C LYS A 209 -8.35 -21.19 -18.40
N SER A 210 -7.73 -20.16 -17.84
CA SER A 210 -7.80 -19.84 -16.41
C SER A 210 -9.19 -19.51 -15.95
N LEU A 211 -9.91 -18.67 -16.70
CA LEU A 211 -11.30 -18.30 -16.42
C LEU A 211 -12.24 -19.52 -16.54
N ILE A 212 -12.05 -20.39 -17.55
CA ILE A 212 -12.78 -21.65 -17.67
C ILE A 212 -12.51 -22.54 -16.46
N LYS A 213 -11.26 -22.71 -16.06
CA LYS A 213 -10.84 -23.49 -14.88
C LYS A 213 -11.50 -22.97 -13.60
N ILE A 214 -11.57 -21.63 -13.40
CA ILE A 214 -12.24 -21.03 -12.25
C ILE A 214 -13.75 -21.22 -12.32
N SER A 215 -14.38 -21.07 -13.50
CA SER A 215 -15.83 -21.24 -13.67
C SER A 215 -16.32 -22.66 -13.39
N GLN A 216 -15.46 -23.64 -13.56
CA GLN A 216 -15.72 -25.07 -13.30
C GLN A 216 -15.20 -25.56 -11.96
N GLY A 217 -14.46 -24.72 -11.21
CA GLY A 217 -13.87 -25.06 -9.92
C GLY A 217 -14.86 -25.11 -8.78
N SER A 218 -14.41 -25.59 -7.62
CA SER A 218 -15.22 -25.70 -6.38
C SER A 218 -15.36 -24.36 -5.65
N PHE A 219 -15.75 -23.31 -6.37
CA PHE A 219 -15.93 -21.95 -5.83
C PHE A 219 -17.42 -21.62 -5.61
N LEU A 220 -17.68 -20.56 -4.85
CA LEU A 220 -19.01 -19.98 -4.72
C LEU A 220 -19.62 -19.66 -6.08
N ALA A 221 -20.95 -19.80 -6.19
CA ALA A 221 -21.66 -19.52 -7.45
C ALA A 221 -21.37 -18.12 -8.00
N THR A 222 -21.25 -17.11 -7.13
CA THR A 222 -20.91 -15.74 -7.52
C THR A 222 -19.54 -15.62 -8.20
N VAL A 223 -18.54 -16.36 -7.74
CA VAL A 223 -17.19 -16.40 -8.35
C VAL A 223 -17.26 -17.04 -9.74
N ARG A 224 -17.91 -18.21 -9.82
CA ARG A 224 -18.05 -18.95 -11.08
C ARG A 224 -18.84 -18.19 -12.13
N GLN A 225 -19.96 -17.55 -11.73
CA GLN A 225 -20.77 -16.73 -12.62
C GLN A 225 -19.99 -15.49 -13.12
N LYS A 226 -19.20 -14.85 -12.24
CA LYS A 226 -18.35 -13.74 -12.64
C LYS A 226 -17.29 -14.18 -13.67
N ALA A 227 -16.70 -15.36 -13.50
CA ALA A 227 -15.74 -15.90 -14.47
C ALA A 227 -16.39 -16.12 -15.84
N VAL A 228 -17.62 -16.68 -15.90
CA VAL A 228 -18.39 -16.82 -17.15
C VAL A 228 -18.67 -15.46 -17.77
N GLN A 229 -19.14 -14.48 -16.98
CA GLN A 229 -19.40 -13.13 -17.48
C GLN A 229 -18.16 -12.51 -18.13
N VAL A 230 -16.98 -12.64 -17.51
CA VAL A 230 -15.73 -12.11 -18.05
C VAL A 230 -15.32 -12.84 -19.33
N LEU A 231 -15.49 -14.17 -19.38
CA LEU A 231 -15.27 -14.96 -20.61
C LEU A 231 -16.12 -14.46 -21.79
N ASP A 232 -17.38 -14.13 -21.53
CA ASP A 232 -18.28 -13.63 -22.59
C ASP A 232 -17.90 -12.20 -23.05
N GLN A 233 -17.41 -11.37 -22.14
CA GLN A 233 -16.85 -10.05 -22.49
C GLN A 233 -15.58 -10.15 -23.35
N MET A 234 -14.73 -11.17 -23.12
CA MET A 234 -13.49 -11.38 -23.85
C MET A 234 -13.68 -11.95 -25.26
N LYS A 235 -14.89 -12.44 -25.61
CA LYS A 235 -15.22 -12.97 -26.95
C LYS A 235 -15.72 -11.89 -27.88
N GLN A 236 -16.09 -10.72 -27.38
CA GLN A 236 -16.57 -9.57 -28.13
C GLN A 236 -15.40 -8.74 -28.67
#